data_2f87e5a4042a4aded75908f661f3a471
#
_entry.id   2f87e5a4042a4aded75908f661f3a471
#
_cell.length_a   1.000
_cell.length_b   1.000
_cell.length_c   1.000
_cell.angle_alpha   90.00
_cell.angle_beta   90.00
_cell.angle_gamma   90.00
#
_symmetry.space_group_name_H-M   'P 1'
#
loop_
_entity.id
_entity.type
_entity.pdbx_description
1 polymer ?
#
loop_
_entity_poly.entity_id
_entity_poly.type
_entity_poly.pdbx_seq_one_letter_code
_entity_poly.pdbx_strand_id
1 'polypeptide(L)'
;MPEEILRTVADGICTVTLNRPEKRNALNSAMVESLHATFTWAAQQEDIRVVVVQGAGATFCAGLDLRELATQREAGAVETHGLEEALETLEACPHPTIAAVQGDAIAGGCELALHCDLRVGSDTARFAMPLARLGIAVPIALTWKLVDTIGAAPTKELLFTGEAVGAEAALTLGLLNRVVATADLQRVVTDLACVVARNAPLSVRAMKAFVQRLGEERRRLRRDDLEALFRQVRESADAREGLAAQRERRRPVFRGA
;
A
#
# COMPACT_ATOMS: atom_id res chain seq x y z
N MET A 1 -5.32 -24.72 5.07
CA MET A 1 -5.39 -23.41 5.74
C MET A 1 -6.39 -22.56 4.96
N PRO A 2 -7.14 -21.65 5.59
CA PRO A 2 -8.00 -20.74 4.83
C PRO A 2 -7.16 -19.94 3.83
N GLU A 3 -7.75 -19.60 2.70
CA GLU A 3 -7.12 -18.82 1.67
C GLU A 3 -6.85 -17.39 2.19
N GLU A 4 -5.60 -16.91 2.13
CA GLU A 4 -5.19 -15.63 2.73
C GLU A 4 -5.54 -14.43 1.83
N ILE A 5 -5.78 -14.64 0.54
CA ILE A 5 -6.36 -13.69 -0.39
C ILE A 5 -7.64 -14.29 -0.96
N LEU A 6 -8.76 -13.61 -0.71
CA LEU A 6 -10.03 -13.99 -1.30
C LEU A 6 -10.29 -13.12 -2.54
N ARG A 7 -10.86 -13.74 -3.57
CA ARG A 7 -11.23 -13.05 -4.80
C ARG A 7 -12.68 -13.38 -5.16
N THR A 8 -13.47 -12.35 -5.40
CA THR A 8 -14.83 -12.49 -5.93
C THR A 8 -15.02 -11.58 -7.13
N VAL A 9 -15.80 -12.00 -8.11
CA VAL A 9 -16.15 -11.19 -9.28
C VAL A 9 -17.66 -11.18 -9.41
N ALA A 10 -18.23 -9.98 -9.44
CA ALA A 10 -19.66 -9.77 -9.67
C ALA A 10 -19.85 -8.44 -10.43
N ASP A 11 -20.70 -8.43 -11.43
CA ASP A 11 -21.08 -7.24 -12.22
C ASP A 11 -19.88 -6.44 -12.78
N GLY A 12 -18.80 -7.16 -13.17
CA GLY A 12 -17.57 -6.55 -13.67
C GLY A 12 -16.69 -5.94 -12.57
N ILE A 13 -16.99 -6.15 -11.30
CA ILE A 13 -16.19 -5.70 -10.15
C ILE A 13 -15.46 -6.91 -9.57
N CYS A 14 -14.13 -6.85 -9.58
CA CYS A 14 -13.28 -7.82 -8.89
C CYS A 14 -12.93 -7.31 -7.51
N THR A 15 -13.40 -7.98 -6.47
CA THR A 15 -13.05 -7.65 -5.08
C THR A 15 -11.95 -8.59 -4.59
N VAL A 16 -10.82 -8.01 -4.18
CA VAL A 16 -9.65 -8.67 -3.59
C VAL A 16 -9.62 -8.37 -2.10
N THR A 17 -9.75 -9.40 -1.28
CA THR A 17 -9.80 -9.24 0.19
C THR A 17 -8.57 -9.86 0.83
N LEU A 18 -7.82 -9.06 1.58
CA LEU A 18 -6.76 -9.53 2.48
C LEU A 18 -7.42 -10.27 3.63
N ASN A 19 -7.15 -11.55 3.82
CA ASN A 19 -7.90 -12.42 4.73
C ASN A 19 -7.04 -13.07 5.81
N ARG A 20 -6.32 -12.23 6.56
CA ARG A 20 -5.63 -12.58 7.80
C ARG A 20 -6.01 -11.63 8.95
N PRO A 21 -7.31 -11.50 9.30
CA PRO A 21 -7.77 -10.50 10.27
C PRO A 21 -7.13 -10.67 11.66
N GLU A 22 -6.83 -11.90 12.09
CA GLU A 22 -6.15 -12.22 13.34
C GLU A 22 -4.69 -11.72 13.39
N LYS A 23 -4.10 -11.44 12.24
CA LYS A 23 -2.77 -10.81 12.06
C LYS A 23 -2.88 -9.37 11.55
N ARG A 24 -4.07 -8.76 11.64
CA ARG A 24 -4.35 -7.42 11.09
C ARG A 24 -3.98 -7.30 9.61
N ASN A 25 -4.21 -8.36 8.85
CA ASN A 25 -3.89 -8.48 7.42
C ASN A 25 -2.41 -8.15 7.10
N ALA A 26 -1.48 -8.51 8.01
CA ALA A 26 -0.05 -8.39 7.74
C ALA A 26 0.35 -9.28 6.57
N LEU A 27 1.14 -8.73 5.64
CA LEU A 27 1.57 -9.36 4.40
C LEU A 27 2.76 -10.28 4.66
N ASN A 28 2.55 -11.58 4.58
CA ASN A 28 3.60 -12.58 4.47
C ASN A 28 3.93 -12.84 2.98
N SER A 29 4.98 -13.61 2.71
CA SER A 29 5.41 -13.92 1.34
C SER A 29 4.30 -14.58 0.50
N ALA A 30 3.54 -15.50 1.09
CA ALA A 30 2.45 -16.18 0.39
C ALA A 30 1.32 -15.22 -0.01
N MET A 31 0.97 -14.24 0.85
CA MET A 31 0.01 -13.20 0.50
C MET A 31 0.53 -12.29 -0.61
N VAL A 32 1.80 -11.90 -0.55
CA VAL A 32 2.43 -11.04 -1.57
C VAL A 32 2.43 -11.73 -2.94
N GLU A 33 2.83 -12.99 -2.99
CA GLU A 33 2.76 -13.82 -4.22
C GLU A 33 1.33 -13.95 -4.74
N SER A 34 0.37 -14.21 -3.84
CA SER A 34 -1.05 -14.31 -4.20
C SER A 34 -1.63 -12.99 -4.69
N LEU A 35 -1.23 -11.85 -4.12
CA LEU A 35 -1.60 -10.52 -4.60
C LEU A 35 -1.07 -10.26 -6.00
N HIS A 36 0.23 -10.52 -6.22
CA HIS A 36 0.85 -10.38 -7.55
C HIS A 36 0.12 -11.23 -8.59
N ALA A 37 -0.10 -12.50 -8.30
CA ALA A 37 -0.83 -13.40 -9.20
C ALA A 37 -2.27 -12.92 -9.45
N THR A 38 -2.96 -12.42 -8.41
CA THR A 38 -4.34 -11.91 -8.52
C THR A 38 -4.42 -10.65 -9.37
N PHE A 39 -3.50 -9.69 -9.19
CA PHE A 39 -3.48 -8.46 -9.98
C PHE A 39 -3.08 -8.73 -11.43
N THR A 40 -2.10 -9.62 -11.67
CA THR A 40 -1.71 -10.07 -13.01
C THR A 40 -2.90 -10.73 -13.72
N TRP A 41 -3.61 -11.61 -13.04
CA TRP A 41 -4.80 -12.25 -13.58
C TRP A 41 -5.90 -11.23 -13.88
N ALA A 42 -6.21 -10.32 -12.92
CA ALA A 42 -7.26 -9.32 -13.10
C ALA A 42 -6.99 -8.40 -14.30
N ALA A 43 -5.72 -8.01 -14.51
CA ALA A 43 -5.32 -7.16 -15.63
C ALA A 43 -5.59 -7.79 -17.01
N GLN A 44 -5.67 -9.13 -17.10
CA GLN A 44 -5.91 -9.88 -18.33
C GLN A 44 -7.40 -10.17 -18.60
N GLN A 45 -8.30 -9.89 -17.63
CA GLN A 45 -9.73 -10.16 -17.78
C GLN A 45 -10.44 -9.02 -18.52
N GLU A 46 -11.08 -9.30 -19.62
CA GLU A 46 -11.81 -8.29 -20.41
C GLU A 46 -13.14 -7.88 -19.77
N ASP A 47 -13.76 -8.79 -18.99
CA ASP A 47 -15.02 -8.59 -18.30
C ASP A 47 -14.89 -7.81 -16.98
N ILE A 48 -13.67 -7.68 -16.42
CA ILE A 48 -13.42 -6.81 -15.28
C ILE A 48 -13.40 -5.35 -15.72
N ARG A 49 -14.10 -4.52 -14.94
CA ARG A 49 -14.23 -3.07 -15.13
C ARG A 49 -13.54 -2.28 -14.01
N VAL A 50 -13.52 -2.83 -12.80
CA VAL A 50 -12.98 -2.21 -11.58
C VAL A 50 -12.40 -3.29 -10.69
N VAL A 51 -11.29 -2.99 -10.02
CA VAL A 51 -10.72 -3.82 -8.95
C VAL A 51 -10.90 -3.09 -7.62
N VAL A 52 -11.48 -3.75 -6.63
CA VAL A 52 -11.60 -3.25 -5.25
C VAL A 52 -10.64 -4.04 -4.37
N VAL A 53 -9.82 -3.36 -3.57
CA VAL A 53 -8.91 -3.97 -2.58
C VAL A 53 -9.39 -3.59 -1.19
N GLN A 54 -9.59 -4.58 -0.33
CA GLN A 54 -10.06 -4.39 1.04
C GLN A 54 -9.40 -5.37 2.00
N GLY A 55 -9.53 -5.14 3.30
CA GLY A 55 -9.11 -6.08 4.33
C GLY A 55 -10.31 -6.79 4.99
N ALA A 56 -10.15 -8.00 5.45
CA ALA A 56 -11.10 -8.64 6.35
C ALA A 56 -10.95 -8.06 7.77
N GLY A 57 -12.05 -7.95 8.50
CA GLY A 57 -12.07 -7.44 9.88
C GLY A 57 -11.90 -5.93 9.98
N ALA A 58 -11.32 -5.46 11.08
CA ALA A 58 -11.26 -4.02 11.42
C ALA A 58 -10.05 -3.27 10.85
N THR A 59 -9.05 -3.97 10.31
CA THR A 59 -7.81 -3.39 9.80
C THR A 59 -7.73 -3.58 8.29
N PHE A 60 -7.34 -2.55 7.55
CA PHE A 60 -7.05 -2.71 6.13
C PHE A 60 -5.82 -3.59 5.95
N CYS A 61 -4.64 -3.12 6.38
CA CYS A 61 -3.39 -3.88 6.31
C CYS A 61 -2.33 -3.26 7.24
N ALA A 62 -1.68 -4.09 8.06
CA ALA A 62 -0.62 -3.66 8.99
C ALA A 62 0.79 -3.62 8.38
N GLY A 63 0.93 -3.86 7.05
CA GLY A 63 2.21 -3.92 6.36
C GLY A 63 2.81 -5.32 6.36
N LEU A 64 4.11 -5.44 6.09
CA LEU A 64 4.81 -6.72 6.05
C LEU A 64 4.78 -7.44 7.41
N ASP A 65 4.72 -8.77 7.39
CA ASP A 65 4.82 -9.60 8.59
C ASP A 65 6.26 -9.52 9.13
N LEU A 66 6.45 -8.71 10.19
CA LEU A 66 7.78 -8.43 10.74
C LEU A 66 8.47 -9.68 11.33
N ARG A 67 7.72 -10.72 11.70
CA ARG A 67 8.30 -11.97 12.19
C ARG A 67 8.96 -12.73 11.05
N GLU A 68 8.26 -12.82 9.92
CA GLU A 68 8.80 -13.46 8.72
C GLU A 68 9.98 -12.65 8.16
N LEU A 69 9.86 -11.33 8.09
CA LEU A 69 10.95 -10.45 7.65
C LEU A 69 12.21 -10.61 8.50
N ALA A 70 12.07 -10.74 9.81
CA ALA A 70 13.20 -10.99 10.71
C ALA A 70 13.88 -12.34 10.42
N THR A 71 13.08 -13.41 10.24
CA THR A 71 13.59 -14.75 9.90
C THR A 71 14.30 -14.78 8.56
N GLN A 72 13.76 -14.13 7.54
CA GLN A 72 14.37 -14.04 6.22
C GLN A 72 15.73 -13.31 6.26
N ARG A 73 15.82 -12.22 7.02
CA ARG A 73 17.10 -11.49 7.19
C ARG A 73 18.15 -12.31 7.93
N GLU A 74 17.77 -13.05 8.96
CA GLU A 74 18.69 -13.97 9.68
C GLU A 74 19.22 -15.07 8.74
N ALA A 75 18.41 -15.48 7.76
CA ALA A 75 18.81 -16.43 6.72
C ALA A 75 19.61 -15.80 5.55
N GLY A 76 19.92 -14.48 5.61
CA GLY A 76 20.62 -13.76 4.54
C GLY A 76 19.74 -13.45 3.32
N ALA A 77 18.45 -13.78 3.36
CA ALA A 77 17.50 -13.43 2.32
C ALA A 77 16.90 -12.05 2.64
N VAL A 78 17.28 -11.05 1.86
CA VAL A 78 16.75 -9.67 2.02
C VAL A 78 15.91 -9.37 0.78
N GLU A 79 14.65 -9.80 0.76
CA GLU A 79 13.79 -9.52 -0.37
C GLU A 79 12.45 -8.90 0.07
N THR A 80 12.37 -7.58 -0.09
CA THR A 80 11.09 -6.86 -0.20
C THR A 80 10.62 -6.78 -1.66
N HIS A 81 11.39 -7.31 -2.61
CA HIS A 81 11.15 -7.20 -4.05
C HIS A 81 9.75 -7.70 -4.46
N GLY A 82 9.26 -8.76 -3.85
CA GLY A 82 7.95 -9.29 -4.20
C GLY A 82 6.80 -8.31 -3.93
N LEU A 83 6.86 -7.52 -2.85
CA LEU A 83 5.81 -6.52 -2.58
C LEU A 83 5.85 -5.39 -3.62
N GLU A 84 7.04 -4.88 -3.94
CA GLU A 84 7.19 -3.83 -4.96
C GLU A 84 6.63 -4.29 -6.31
N GLU A 85 6.96 -5.50 -6.75
CA GLU A 85 6.44 -6.09 -8.00
C GLU A 85 4.91 -6.24 -7.97
N ALA A 86 4.33 -6.70 -6.85
CA ALA A 86 2.88 -6.81 -6.71
C ALA A 86 2.19 -5.44 -6.78
N LEU A 87 2.79 -4.41 -6.17
CA LEU A 87 2.27 -3.05 -6.18
C LEU A 87 2.40 -2.39 -7.56
N GLU A 88 3.50 -2.59 -8.25
CA GLU A 88 3.69 -2.15 -9.64
C GLU A 88 2.66 -2.81 -10.57
N THR A 89 2.40 -4.10 -10.38
CA THR A 89 1.37 -4.83 -11.13
C THR A 89 -0.03 -4.28 -10.87
N LEU A 90 -0.34 -3.92 -9.61
CA LEU A 90 -1.60 -3.27 -9.25
C LEU A 90 -1.72 -1.90 -9.93
N GLU A 91 -0.67 -1.08 -9.87
CA GLU A 91 -0.65 0.25 -10.50
C GLU A 91 -0.79 0.15 -12.03
N ALA A 92 -0.08 -0.79 -12.65
CA ALA A 92 -0.12 -1.02 -14.09
C ALA A 92 -1.43 -1.68 -14.57
N CYS A 93 -2.27 -2.17 -13.66
CA CYS A 93 -3.55 -2.77 -14.02
C CYS A 93 -4.37 -1.79 -14.88
N PRO A 94 -4.87 -2.20 -16.06
CA PRO A 94 -5.61 -1.30 -16.94
C PRO A 94 -6.98 -0.89 -16.38
N HIS A 95 -7.52 -1.68 -15.43
CA HIS A 95 -8.78 -1.38 -14.76
C HIS A 95 -8.56 -0.37 -13.63
N PRO A 96 -9.50 0.56 -13.39
CA PRO A 96 -9.51 1.38 -12.19
C PRO A 96 -9.45 0.53 -10.93
N THR A 97 -8.70 1.00 -9.93
CA THR A 97 -8.49 0.31 -8.66
C THR A 97 -8.97 1.19 -7.50
N ILE A 98 -9.69 0.60 -6.54
CA ILE A 98 -10.26 1.30 -5.39
C ILE A 98 -9.82 0.59 -4.11
N ALA A 99 -9.14 1.28 -3.19
CA ALA A 99 -8.91 0.78 -1.85
C ALA A 99 -10.07 1.16 -0.93
N ALA A 100 -10.65 0.16 -0.25
CA ALA A 100 -11.62 0.33 0.82
C ALA A 100 -10.89 0.23 2.16
N VAL A 101 -10.59 1.37 2.78
CA VAL A 101 -9.75 1.45 3.97
C VAL A 101 -10.60 1.56 5.22
N GLN A 102 -10.95 0.42 5.82
CA GLN A 102 -11.84 0.36 6.98
C GLN A 102 -11.19 0.69 8.32
N GLY A 103 -9.85 0.76 8.38
CA GLY A 103 -9.09 1.01 9.61
C GLY A 103 -7.64 1.30 9.29
N ASP A 104 -6.72 0.66 10.02
CA ASP A 104 -5.29 0.90 9.87
C ASP A 104 -4.74 0.47 8.50
N ALA A 105 -4.04 1.36 7.83
CA ALA A 105 -3.23 1.14 6.64
C ALA A 105 -1.79 1.58 6.96
N ILE A 106 -0.94 0.65 7.39
CA ILE A 106 0.38 0.93 7.98
C ILE A 106 1.50 0.36 7.11
N ALA A 107 2.56 1.12 6.89
CA ALA A 107 3.74 0.73 6.12
C ALA A 107 3.36 0.14 4.75
N GLY A 108 3.65 -1.14 4.46
CA GLY A 108 3.22 -1.81 3.23
C GLY A 108 1.70 -1.78 2.98
N GLY A 109 0.88 -1.64 4.04
CA GLY A 109 -0.56 -1.45 3.90
C GLY A 109 -0.94 -0.02 3.41
N CYS A 110 -0.23 0.99 3.89
CA CYS A 110 -0.35 2.35 3.37
C CYS A 110 0.12 2.40 1.91
N GLU A 111 1.20 1.71 1.60
CA GLU A 111 1.75 1.58 0.26
C GLU A 111 0.76 0.91 -0.69
N LEU A 112 0.16 -0.22 -0.29
CA LEU A 112 -0.88 -0.90 -1.07
C LEU A 112 -2.08 0.02 -1.36
N ALA A 113 -2.55 0.76 -0.35
CA ALA A 113 -3.63 1.72 -0.56
C ALA A 113 -3.25 2.85 -1.54
N LEU A 114 -2.01 3.35 -1.47
CA LEU A 114 -1.49 4.40 -2.35
C LEU A 114 -1.29 3.94 -3.81
N HIS A 115 -1.11 2.64 -4.05
CA HIS A 115 -1.01 2.10 -5.40
C HIS A 115 -2.38 1.84 -6.04
N CYS A 116 -3.47 1.94 -5.28
CA CYS A 116 -4.81 2.05 -5.87
C CYS A 116 -5.05 3.46 -6.44
N ASP A 117 -5.87 3.55 -7.50
CA ASP A 117 -6.22 4.85 -8.10
C ASP A 117 -7.05 5.71 -7.14
N LEU A 118 -8.02 5.11 -6.48
CA LEU A 118 -8.92 5.78 -5.53
C LEU A 118 -8.86 5.11 -4.16
N ARG A 119 -9.11 5.88 -3.12
CA ARG A 119 -9.16 5.43 -1.72
C ARG A 119 -10.40 5.99 -1.04
N VAL A 120 -11.24 5.10 -0.54
CA VAL A 120 -12.39 5.44 0.31
C VAL A 120 -12.08 4.93 1.71
N GLY A 121 -12.04 5.82 2.68
CA GLY A 121 -11.78 5.47 4.08
C GLY A 121 -13.03 5.51 4.94
N SER A 122 -13.04 4.67 5.98
CA SER A 122 -13.96 4.87 7.10
C SER A 122 -13.52 6.06 7.95
N ASP A 123 -14.38 6.54 8.83
CA ASP A 123 -14.08 7.54 9.85
C ASP A 123 -13.00 7.10 10.86
N THR A 124 -12.73 5.79 10.94
CA THR A 124 -11.67 5.20 11.75
C THR A 124 -10.38 4.90 10.98
N ALA A 125 -10.32 5.20 9.67
CA ALA A 125 -9.14 4.95 8.85
C ALA A 125 -7.92 5.75 9.33
N ARG A 126 -6.75 5.09 9.35
CA ARG A 126 -5.48 5.72 9.73
C ARG A 126 -4.37 5.26 8.79
N PHE A 127 -3.54 6.21 8.39
CA PHE A 127 -2.38 5.95 7.54
C PHE A 127 -1.09 6.25 8.31
N ALA A 128 -0.11 5.37 8.27
CA ALA A 128 1.18 5.62 8.89
C ALA A 128 2.33 4.96 8.13
N MET A 129 3.52 5.59 8.21
CA MET A 129 4.78 5.11 7.62
C MET A 129 5.89 5.08 8.67
N PRO A 130 5.82 4.19 9.68
CA PRO A 130 6.73 4.22 10.84
C PRO A 130 8.10 3.57 10.57
N LEU A 131 8.59 3.55 9.30
CA LEU A 131 9.82 2.86 8.92
C LEU A 131 11.07 3.46 9.57
N ALA A 132 11.11 4.79 9.79
CA ALA A 132 12.19 5.44 10.50
C ALA A 132 12.38 4.93 11.94
N ARG A 133 11.28 4.50 12.60
CA ARG A 133 11.32 3.87 13.93
C ARG A 133 11.98 2.48 13.93
N LEU A 134 12.10 1.88 12.75
CA LEU A 134 12.78 0.60 12.50
C LEU A 134 14.18 0.80 11.88
N GLY A 135 14.66 2.05 11.76
CA GLY A 135 15.92 2.36 11.08
C GLY A 135 15.89 2.07 9.58
N ILE A 136 14.72 2.00 8.97
CA ILE A 136 14.53 1.65 7.55
C ILE A 136 14.05 2.88 6.80
N ALA A 137 14.61 3.11 5.61
CA ALA A 137 14.12 4.13 4.68
C ALA A 137 12.96 3.61 3.84
N VAL A 138 12.10 4.52 3.41
CA VAL A 138 11.02 4.28 2.45
C VAL A 138 11.62 4.19 1.04
N PRO A 139 11.15 3.27 0.17
CA PRO A 139 11.58 3.22 -1.23
C PRO A 139 11.37 4.56 -1.95
N ILE A 140 12.28 4.88 -2.87
CA ILE A 140 12.24 6.16 -3.59
C ILE A 140 10.93 6.29 -4.38
N ALA A 141 10.46 5.21 -5.00
CA ALA A 141 9.21 5.20 -5.76
C ALA A 141 8.00 5.57 -4.88
N LEU A 142 7.94 5.02 -3.67
CA LEU A 142 6.89 5.36 -2.70
C LEU A 142 7.03 6.80 -2.19
N THR A 143 8.27 7.27 -1.95
CA THR A 143 8.52 8.67 -1.56
C THR A 143 7.97 9.64 -2.60
N TRP A 144 8.21 9.38 -3.89
CA TRP A 144 7.63 10.17 -4.98
C TRP A 144 6.11 10.13 -4.99
N LYS A 145 5.52 8.97 -4.82
CA LYS A 145 4.07 8.78 -4.78
C LYS A 145 3.44 9.57 -3.63
N LEU A 146 4.06 9.57 -2.45
CA LEU A 146 3.63 10.38 -1.33
C LEU A 146 3.72 11.89 -1.64
N VAL A 147 4.85 12.35 -2.16
CA VAL A 147 5.04 13.76 -2.53
C VAL A 147 4.02 14.21 -3.59
N ASP A 148 3.75 13.38 -4.58
CA ASP A 148 2.73 13.67 -5.61
C ASP A 148 1.31 13.69 -5.02
N THR A 149 1.04 12.90 -3.99
CA THR A 149 -0.29 12.76 -3.39
C THR A 149 -0.57 13.84 -2.34
N ILE A 150 0.37 14.11 -1.42
CA ILE A 150 0.15 14.97 -0.26
C ILE A 150 1.12 16.16 -0.17
N GLY A 151 2.02 16.27 -1.13
CA GLY A 151 3.05 17.32 -1.12
C GLY A 151 4.25 17.00 -0.22
N ALA A 152 5.32 17.78 -0.37
CA ALA A 152 6.60 17.48 0.26
C ALA A 152 6.59 17.67 1.79
N ALA A 153 5.89 18.67 2.33
CA ALA A 153 5.92 18.95 3.78
C ALA A 153 5.15 17.87 4.57
N PRO A 154 3.89 17.52 4.25
CA PRO A 154 3.20 16.40 4.93
C PRO A 154 3.90 15.05 4.72
N THR A 155 4.53 14.81 3.56
CA THR A 155 5.34 13.61 3.35
C THR A 155 6.48 13.52 4.35
N LYS A 156 7.24 14.60 4.56
CA LYS A 156 8.33 14.62 5.53
C LYS A 156 7.82 14.38 6.96
N GLU A 157 6.72 15.01 7.35
CA GLU A 157 6.11 14.80 8.65
C GLU A 157 5.72 13.34 8.87
N LEU A 158 4.99 12.74 7.92
CA LEU A 158 4.58 11.33 7.95
C LEU A 158 5.80 10.38 8.07
N LEU A 159 6.86 10.63 7.28
CA LEU A 159 8.05 9.77 7.22
C LEU A 159 8.98 9.95 8.43
N PHE A 160 9.15 11.20 8.93
CA PHE A 160 10.08 11.48 10.02
C PHE A 160 9.51 11.09 11.38
N THR A 161 8.22 11.35 11.60
CA THR A 161 7.56 11.04 12.86
C THR A 161 7.05 9.60 12.93
N GLY A 162 6.65 9.04 11.77
CA GLY A 162 5.94 7.77 11.68
C GLY A 162 4.60 7.79 12.43
N GLU A 163 4.06 8.97 12.74
CA GLU A 163 2.76 9.12 13.37
C GLU A 163 1.62 8.83 12.39
N ALA A 164 0.50 8.39 12.94
CA ALA A 164 -0.65 8.06 12.11
C ALA A 164 -1.47 9.30 11.78
N VAL A 165 -1.81 9.46 10.51
CA VAL A 165 -2.74 10.45 9.98
C VAL A 165 -4.14 9.85 10.00
N GLY A 166 -5.08 10.45 10.74
CA GLY A 166 -6.48 10.02 10.83
C GLY A 166 -7.28 10.40 9.58
N ALA A 167 -8.50 9.87 9.48
CA ALA A 167 -9.35 9.93 8.29
C ALA A 167 -9.59 11.34 7.75
N GLU A 168 -9.97 12.30 8.60
CA GLU A 168 -10.25 13.68 8.18
C GLU A 168 -9.00 14.40 7.67
N ALA A 169 -7.87 14.25 8.38
CA ALA A 169 -6.60 14.80 7.94
C ALA A 169 -6.14 14.12 6.63
N ALA A 170 -6.32 12.81 6.50
CA ALA A 170 -6.02 12.06 5.29
C ALA A 170 -6.86 12.54 4.09
N LEU A 171 -8.14 12.88 4.30
CA LEU A 171 -9.00 13.49 3.28
C LEU A 171 -8.47 14.88 2.88
N THR A 172 -8.15 15.72 3.86
CA THR A 172 -7.65 17.08 3.62
C THR A 172 -6.32 17.07 2.86
N LEU A 173 -5.44 16.11 3.16
CA LEU A 173 -4.14 15.95 2.50
C LEU A 173 -4.23 15.28 1.11
N GLY A 174 -5.34 14.64 0.77
CA GLY A 174 -5.50 13.88 -0.48
C GLY A 174 -5.08 12.41 -0.40
N LEU A 175 -4.74 11.89 0.79
CA LEU A 175 -4.55 10.45 1.01
C LEU A 175 -5.85 9.68 0.80
N LEU A 176 -7.01 10.29 1.10
CA LEU A 176 -8.32 9.74 0.85
C LEU A 176 -9.10 10.62 -0.14
N ASN A 177 -9.88 9.99 -1.01
CA ASN A 177 -10.82 10.67 -1.90
C ASN A 177 -12.18 10.91 -1.20
N ARG A 178 -12.54 10.04 -0.25
CA ARG A 178 -13.78 10.13 0.54
C ARG A 178 -13.56 9.56 1.93
N VAL A 179 -14.29 10.12 2.90
CA VAL A 179 -14.44 9.56 4.25
C VAL A 179 -15.92 9.35 4.51
N VAL A 180 -16.25 8.20 5.07
CA VAL A 180 -17.63 7.81 5.38
C VAL A 180 -17.69 7.11 6.75
N ALA A 181 -18.86 7.01 7.34
CA ALA A 181 -19.02 6.19 8.54
C ALA A 181 -18.63 4.73 8.25
N THR A 182 -18.00 4.07 9.21
CA THR A 182 -17.53 2.67 9.05
C THR A 182 -18.63 1.75 8.55
N ALA A 183 -19.87 1.92 9.04
CA ALA A 183 -21.02 1.10 8.62
C ALA A 183 -21.42 1.32 7.14
N ASP A 184 -21.07 2.46 6.55
CA ASP A 184 -21.42 2.81 5.17
C ASP A 184 -20.30 2.47 4.16
N LEU A 185 -19.10 2.15 4.62
CA LEU A 185 -17.93 2.03 3.76
C LEU A 185 -18.18 1.06 2.60
N GLN A 186 -18.65 -0.15 2.88
CA GLN A 186 -18.85 -1.18 1.86
C GLN A 186 -19.87 -0.73 0.81
N ARG A 187 -20.98 -0.13 1.25
CA ARG A 187 -22.01 0.40 0.36
C ARG A 187 -21.44 1.50 -0.55
N VAL A 188 -20.75 2.49 0.02
CA VAL A 188 -20.19 3.62 -0.76
C VAL A 188 -19.11 3.16 -1.74
N VAL A 189 -18.25 2.20 -1.36
CA VAL A 189 -17.27 1.61 -2.26
C VAL A 189 -17.94 0.86 -3.41
N THR A 190 -18.95 0.06 -3.12
CA THR A 190 -19.74 -0.64 -4.16
C THR A 190 -20.41 0.33 -5.10
N ASP A 191 -21.06 1.37 -4.58
CA ASP A 191 -21.73 2.41 -5.38
C ASP A 191 -20.70 3.11 -6.30
N LEU A 192 -19.53 3.47 -5.78
CA LEU A 192 -18.46 4.08 -6.56
C LEU A 192 -17.95 3.13 -7.64
N ALA A 193 -17.70 1.88 -7.30
CA ALA A 193 -17.25 0.86 -8.26
C ALA A 193 -18.30 0.66 -9.38
N CYS A 194 -19.58 0.60 -9.04
CA CYS A 194 -20.68 0.53 -10.02
C CYS A 194 -20.72 1.76 -10.95
N VAL A 195 -20.51 2.97 -10.42
CA VAL A 195 -20.44 4.19 -11.23
C VAL A 195 -19.29 4.10 -12.23
N VAL A 196 -18.10 3.68 -11.80
CA VAL A 196 -16.95 3.52 -12.68
C VAL A 196 -17.15 2.42 -13.70
N ALA A 197 -17.72 1.27 -13.29
CA ALA A 197 -17.94 0.10 -14.16
C ALA A 197 -18.94 0.38 -15.30
N ARG A 198 -19.88 1.30 -15.10
CA ARG A 198 -20.88 1.71 -16.13
C ARG A 198 -20.30 2.63 -17.21
N ASN A 199 -19.16 3.26 -16.96
CA ASN A 199 -18.53 4.15 -17.93
C ASN A 199 -17.88 3.36 -19.07
N ALA A 200 -17.63 4.04 -20.21
CA ALA A 200 -16.97 3.44 -21.36
C ALA A 200 -15.55 2.95 -20.97
N PRO A 201 -15.27 1.63 -21.03
CA PRO A 201 -14.03 1.08 -20.46
C PRO A 201 -12.79 1.57 -21.17
N LEU A 202 -12.80 1.74 -22.49
CA LEU A 202 -11.65 2.25 -23.23
C LEU A 202 -11.33 3.69 -22.83
N SER A 203 -12.35 4.52 -22.59
CA SER A 203 -12.15 5.91 -22.13
C SER A 203 -11.53 5.96 -20.74
N VAL A 204 -12.05 5.15 -19.82
CA VAL A 204 -11.55 5.11 -18.44
C VAL A 204 -10.11 4.60 -18.39
N ARG A 205 -9.80 3.50 -19.12
CA ARG A 205 -8.44 2.95 -19.24
C ARG A 205 -7.46 3.96 -19.85
N ALA A 206 -7.87 4.67 -20.92
CA ALA A 206 -7.04 5.70 -21.54
C ALA A 206 -6.74 6.86 -20.58
N MET A 207 -7.74 7.37 -19.87
CA MET A 207 -7.56 8.45 -18.89
C MET A 207 -6.65 8.01 -17.72
N LYS A 208 -6.79 6.78 -17.22
CA LYS A 208 -5.86 6.22 -16.22
C LYS A 208 -4.44 6.22 -16.77
N ALA A 209 -4.23 5.66 -17.96
CA ALA A 209 -2.91 5.61 -18.61
C ALA A 209 -2.30 7.01 -18.82
N PHE A 210 -3.10 8.02 -19.20
CA PHE A 210 -2.62 9.40 -19.35
C PHE A 210 -2.11 9.98 -18.03
N VAL A 211 -2.87 9.81 -16.94
CA VAL A 211 -2.46 10.29 -15.60
C VAL A 211 -1.19 9.59 -15.13
N GLN A 212 -1.11 8.26 -15.30
CA GLN A 212 0.08 7.48 -14.93
C GLN A 212 1.32 7.91 -15.70
N ARG A 213 1.22 8.06 -17.02
CA ARG A 213 2.35 8.46 -17.87
C ARG A 213 2.90 9.84 -17.50
N LEU A 214 2.03 10.80 -17.19
CA LEU A 214 2.46 12.13 -16.72
C LEU A 214 3.20 12.07 -15.38
N GLY A 215 2.78 11.15 -14.49
CA GLY A 215 3.48 10.89 -13.23
C GLY A 215 4.87 10.28 -13.46
N GLU A 216 4.98 9.29 -14.36
CA GLU A 216 6.25 8.63 -14.69
C GLU A 216 7.28 9.59 -15.29
N GLU A 217 6.86 10.49 -16.18
CA GLU A 217 7.76 11.47 -16.79
C GLU A 217 8.37 12.43 -15.77
N ARG A 218 7.60 12.84 -14.75
CA ARG A 218 8.11 13.64 -13.63
C ARG A 218 9.13 12.86 -12.78
N ARG A 219 9.04 11.52 -12.73
CA ARG A 219 9.91 10.62 -11.93
C ARG A 219 11.22 10.24 -12.61
N ARG A 220 11.44 10.58 -13.89
CA ARG A 220 12.66 10.24 -14.67
C ARG A 220 13.93 11.00 -14.29
N LEU A 221 13.97 11.66 -13.13
CA LEU A 221 15.19 12.27 -12.60
C LEU A 221 16.23 11.19 -12.25
N ARG A 222 17.53 11.50 -12.46
CA ARG A 222 18.63 10.60 -12.05
C ARG A 222 18.52 10.32 -10.56
N ARG A 223 18.68 9.06 -10.16
CA ARG A 223 18.42 8.56 -8.81
C ARG A 223 19.57 7.75 -8.22
N ASP A 224 20.68 7.61 -8.96
CA ASP A 224 21.79 6.71 -8.57
C ASP A 224 22.32 7.01 -7.17
N ASP A 225 22.39 8.30 -6.81
CA ASP A 225 22.79 8.78 -5.49
C ASP A 225 21.73 8.44 -4.40
N LEU A 226 20.46 8.58 -4.71
CA LEU A 226 19.37 8.27 -3.79
C LEU A 226 19.22 6.75 -3.57
N GLU A 227 19.42 5.95 -4.60
CA GLU A 227 19.42 4.49 -4.49
C GLU A 227 20.60 3.98 -3.66
N ALA A 228 21.76 4.61 -3.82
CA ALA A 228 22.92 4.32 -2.98
C ALA A 228 22.65 4.64 -1.50
N LEU A 229 22.02 5.80 -1.22
CA LEU A 229 21.64 6.19 0.13
C LEU A 229 20.58 5.24 0.72
N PHE A 230 19.59 4.85 -0.06
CA PHE A 230 18.56 3.87 0.37
C PHE A 230 19.20 2.53 0.76
N ARG A 231 20.14 2.03 -0.06
CA ARG A 231 20.90 0.80 0.22
C ARG A 231 21.71 0.93 1.50
N GLN A 232 22.44 2.04 1.67
CA GLN A 232 23.21 2.32 2.87
C GLN A 232 22.37 2.26 4.13
N VAL A 233 21.20 2.90 4.14
CA VAL A 233 20.26 2.84 5.28
C VAL A 233 19.81 1.41 5.54
N ARG A 234 19.46 0.66 4.51
CA ARG A 234 18.95 -0.72 4.63
C ARG A 234 20.01 -1.69 5.21
N GLU A 235 21.29 -1.47 4.91
CA GLU A 235 22.42 -2.28 5.37
C GLU A 235 23.00 -1.78 6.71
N SER A 236 22.53 -0.66 7.25
CA SER A 236 23.05 -0.01 8.45
C SER A 236 22.92 -0.86 9.72
N ALA A 237 23.70 -0.52 10.75
CA ALA A 237 23.55 -1.07 12.08
C ALA A 237 22.22 -0.64 12.71
N ASP A 238 21.76 0.57 12.41
CA ASP A 238 20.50 1.11 12.91
C ASP A 238 19.30 0.34 12.36
N ALA A 239 19.33 -0.13 11.10
CA ALA A 239 18.27 -0.97 10.54
C ALA A 239 18.21 -2.34 11.25
N ARG A 240 19.36 -2.93 11.60
CA ARG A 240 19.42 -4.17 12.39
C ARG A 240 18.90 -3.96 13.82
N GLU A 241 19.34 -2.87 14.46
CA GLU A 241 18.90 -2.49 15.81
C GLU A 241 17.38 -2.25 15.88
N GLY A 242 16.85 -1.50 14.92
CA GLY A 242 15.42 -1.18 14.89
C GLY A 242 14.53 -2.44 14.84
N LEU A 243 14.89 -3.41 14.00
CA LEU A 243 14.17 -4.69 13.91
C LEU A 243 14.36 -5.56 15.15
N ALA A 244 15.57 -5.60 15.74
CA ALA A 244 15.83 -6.33 16.98
C ALA A 244 15.01 -5.73 18.14
N ALA A 245 15.04 -4.42 18.30
CA ALA A 245 14.29 -3.70 19.33
C ALA A 245 12.77 -3.92 19.20
N GLN A 246 12.25 -3.93 17.97
CA GLN A 246 10.85 -4.23 17.70
C GLN A 246 10.46 -5.65 18.13
N ARG A 247 11.31 -6.65 17.83
CA ARG A 247 11.10 -8.04 18.24
C ARG A 247 11.13 -8.19 19.77
N GLU A 248 12.08 -7.52 20.42
CA GLU A 248 12.30 -7.55 21.86
C GLU A 248 11.34 -6.61 22.64
N ARG A 249 10.49 -5.85 21.94
CA ARG A 249 9.54 -4.88 22.52
C ARG A 249 10.22 -3.82 23.39
N ARG A 250 11.42 -3.37 23.01
CA ARG A 250 12.16 -2.28 23.65
C ARG A 250 12.33 -1.09 22.73
N ARG A 251 12.78 0.03 23.27
CA ARG A 251 13.16 1.20 22.46
C ARG A 251 14.50 0.91 21.75
N PRO A 252 14.61 1.22 20.44
CA PRO A 252 15.88 1.14 19.73
C PRO A 252 16.85 2.22 20.19
N VAL A 253 18.16 1.94 20.05
CA VAL A 253 19.24 2.89 20.30
C VAL A 253 19.99 3.10 18.99
N PHE A 254 19.61 4.10 18.23
CA PHE A 254 20.22 4.43 16.95
C PHE A 254 21.53 5.21 17.12
N ARG A 255 22.53 4.92 16.26
CA ARG A 255 23.88 5.51 16.31
C ARG A 255 24.27 6.22 15.02
N GLY A 256 23.44 6.17 13.97
CA GLY A 256 23.73 6.74 12.66
C GLY A 256 24.76 5.93 11.87
N ALA A 257 24.83 4.60 12.07
CA ALA A 257 25.87 3.72 11.51
C ALA A 257 25.26 2.45 10.86
#